data_8fc11c6d4e84867969ea905c4161ceb0
#
_entry.id   8fc11c6d4e84867969ea905c4161ceb0
#
_cell.length_a   1.000
_cell.length_b   1.000
_cell.length_c   1.000
_cell.angle_alpha   90.00
_cell.angle_beta   90.00
_cell.angle_gamma   90.00
#
_symmetry.space_group_name_H-M   'P 1'
#
loop_
_entity.id
_entity.type
_entity.pdbx_description
1 polymer ?
#
loop_
_entity_poly.entity_id
_entity_poly.type
_entity_poly.pdbx_seq_one_letter_code
_entity_poly.pdbx_strand_id
1 'polypeptide(L)'
;MLSFLLINKSFKEALFHLIILFFISTGAFLKINNYLDFLLIASLLIFIRNKSILSFYYPLVLFVWGLYADVLIGYPFGYTGVIFLFFYLLKELSNSFTDLENIKLRFYIYIIGLLILLLVEYLTIMFFYGVTLSIINIFIKYSLMLILFYPVANIFVYMDIYNEK
;
A
#
# COMPACT_ATOMS: atom_id res chain seq x y z
N MET A 1 -31.10 -4.14 6.83
CA MET A 1 -29.82 -3.43 6.68
C MET A 1 -28.60 -4.26 7.14
N LEU A 2 -28.78 -5.31 7.94
CA LEU A 2 -27.72 -6.22 8.43
C LEU A 2 -27.32 -7.34 7.46
N SER A 3 -28.13 -7.65 6.45
CA SER A 3 -27.82 -8.71 5.46
C SER A 3 -26.75 -8.32 4.44
N PHE A 4 -26.42 -7.05 4.33
CA PHE A 4 -25.35 -6.56 3.45
C PHE A 4 -23.94 -6.85 4.01
N LEU A 5 -23.80 -7.19 5.28
CA LEU A 5 -22.53 -7.43 5.98
C LEU A 5 -22.04 -8.90 5.91
N LEU A 6 -22.89 -9.82 5.47
CA LEU A 6 -22.50 -11.19 5.12
C LEU A 6 -22.01 -11.29 3.66
N ILE A 7 -21.26 -10.29 3.24
CA ILE A 7 -20.59 -10.34 1.95
C ILE A 7 -19.60 -11.52 2.01
N ASN A 8 -19.82 -12.49 1.11
CA ASN A 8 -18.98 -13.67 0.99
C ASN A 8 -17.51 -13.27 1.01
N LYS A 9 -16.67 -14.01 1.75
CA LYS A 9 -15.23 -13.74 1.94
C LYS A 9 -14.51 -13.52 0.59
N SER A 10 -14.89 -14.28 -0.46
CA SER A 10 -14.34 -14.10 -1.80
C SER A 10 -14.74 -12.77 -2.46
N PHE A 11 -15.90 -12.22 -2.14
CA PHE A 11 -16.31 -10.91 -2.65
C PHE A 11 -15.50 -9.77 -2.03
N LYS A 12 -15.18 -9.87 -0.73
CA LYS A 12 -14.32 -8.88 -0.06
C LYS A 12 -12.90 -8.87 -0.65
N GLU A 13 -12.38 -10.05 -1.00
CA GLU A 13 -11.11 -10.18 -1.71
C GLU A 13 -11.18 -9.51 -3.09
N ALA A 14 -12.18 -9.83 -3.87
CA ALA A 14 -12.37 -9.22 -5.17
C ALA A 14 -12.51 -7.69 -5.08
N LEU A 15 -13.29 -7.20 -4.11
CA LEU A 15 -13.46 -5.76 -3.87
C LEU A 15 -12.13 -5.08 -3.52
N PHE A 16 -11.32 -5.72 -2.68
CA PHE A 16 -10.01 -5.18 -2.32
C PHE A 16 -9.07 -5.07 -3.53
N HIS A 17 -9.03 -6.10 -4.37
CA HIS A 17 -8.24 -6.07 -5.59
C HIS A 17 -8.76 -5.02 -6.59
N LEU A 18 -10.06 -4.83 -6.69
CA LEU A 18 -10.66 -3.77 -7.50
C LEU A 18 -10.28 -2.38 -6.99
N ILE A 19 -10.23 -2.18 -5.67
CA ILE A 19 -9.79 -0.92 -5.06
C ILE A 19 -8.31 -0.65 -5.40
N ILE A 20 -7.43 -1.66 -5.27
CA ILE A 20 -6.02 -1.51 -5.65
C ILE A 20 -5.90 -1.15 -7.14
N LEU A 21 -6.60 -1.88 -8.01
CA LEU A 21 -6.62 -1.58 -9.45
C LEU A 21 -7.12 -0.18 -9.76
N PHE A 22 -8.15 0.27 -9.06
CA PHE A 22 -8.67 1.62 -9.19
C PHE A 22 -7.59 2.65 -8.86
N PHE A 23 -6.86 2.50 -7.76
CA PHE A 23 -5.77 3.40 -7.41
C PHE A 23 -4.61 3.37 -8.40
N ILE A 24 -4.24 2.19 -8.90
CA ILE A 24 -3.20 2.06 -9.93
C ILE A 24 -3.64 2.79 -11.21
N SER A 25 -4.86 2.52 -11.69
CA SER A 25 -5.38 3.13 -12.92
C SER A 25 -5.53 4.64 -12.81
N THR A 26 -6.07 5.14 -11.68
CA THR A 26 -6.18 6.58 -11.44
C THR A 26 -4.81 7.24 -11.34
N GLY A 27 -3.81 6.61 -10.73
CA GLY A 27 -2.44 7.09 -10.70
C GLY A 27 -1.83 7.25 -12.09
N ALA A 28 -2.11 6.30 -12.99
CA ALA A 28 -1.64 6.35 -14.36
C ALA A 28 -2.32 7.45 -15.20
N PHE A 29 -3.64 7.62 -15.06
CA PHE A 29 -4.40 8.58 -15.86
C PHE A 29 -4.27 10.01 -15.36
N LEU A 30 -4.21 10.20 -14.06
CA LEU A 30 -4.32 11.54 -13.53
C LEU A 30 -3.01 12.31 -13.55
N LYS A 31 -1.83 11.70 -13.73
CA LYS A 31 -0.52 12.40 -13.66
C LYS A 31 -0.55 13.69 -12.80
N ILE A 32 -1.57 13.73 -11.92
CA ILE A 32 -1.98 14.89 -11.17
C ILE A 32 -1.07 15.02 -9.98
N ASN A 33 -0.32 16.05 -10.01
CA ASN A 33 0.39 16.64 -8.89
C ASN A 33 1.42 15.72 -8.21
N ASN A 34 2.61 16.20 -8.13
CA ASN A 34 3.76 15.68 -7.40
C ASN A 34 3.51 15.37 -5.90
N TYR A 35 2.27 15.60 -5.40
CA TYR A 35 1.92 15.48 -4.00
C TYR A 35 1.13 14.22 -3.63
N LEU A 36 0.32 13.71 -4.56
CA LEU A 36 -0.54 12.56 -4.28
C LEU A 36 -0.05 11.36 -5.09
N ASP A 37 0.57 10.42 -4.39
CA ASP A 37 1.07 9.20 -5.01
C ASP A 37 0.09 8.05 -4.74
N PHE A 38 -0.69 7.72 -5.77
CA PHE A 38 -1.68 6.64 -5.71
C PHE A 38 -1.04 5.26 -5.49
N LEU A 39 0.23 5.07 -5.89
CA LEU A 39 0.95 3.82 -5.62
C LEU A 39 1.28 3.69 -4.13
N LEU A 40 1.63 4.79 -3.46
CA LEU A 40 1.81 4.79 -2.01
C LEU A 40 0.50 4.53 -1.27
N ILE A 41 -0.64 5.02 -1.77
CA ILE A 41 -1.94 4.69 -1.20
C ILE A 41 -2.22 3.19 -1.37
N ALA A 42 -1.97 2.61 -2.53
CA ALA A 42 -2.11 1.17 -2.75
C ALA A 42 -1.20 0.37 -1.80
N SER A 43 0.06 0.80 -1.61
CA SER A 43 1.01 0.15 -0.68
C SER A 43 0.55 0.26 0.78
N LEU A 44 -0.04 1.38 1.18
CA LEU A 44 -0.65 1.56 2.50
C LEU A 44 -1.80 0.57 2.72
N LEU A 45 -2.67 0.41 1.74
CA LEU A 45 -3.77 -0.56 1.80
C LEU A 45 -3.26 -2.00 1.93
N ILE A 46 -2.20 -2.36 1.21
CA ILE A 46 -1.53 -3.66 1.29
C ILE A 46 -0.98 -3.89 2.71
N PHE A 47 -0.32 -2.89 3.29
CA PHE A 47 0.26 -2.96 4.62
C PHE A 47 -0.80 -3.11 5.72
N ILE A 48 -1.90 -2.37 5.65
CA ILE A 48 -2.93 -2.36 6.70
C ILE A 48 -3.78 -3.63 6.68
N ARG A 49 -3.94 -4.28 5.55
CA ARG A 49 -4.79 -5.45 5.41
C ARG A 49 -4.32 -6.63 6.27
N ASN A 50 -5.16 -7.09 7.19
CA ASN A 50 -4.80 -8.11 8.17
C ASN A 50 -4.84 -9.54 7.63
N LYS A 51 -5.89 -9.91 6.91
CA LYS A 51 -6.09 -11.30 6.45
C LYS A 51 -6.30 -11.35 4.93
N SER A 52 -5.57 -12.22 4.26
CA SER A 52 -5.80 -12.61 2.88
C SER A 52 -6.22 -14.08 2.80
N ILE A 53 -7.22 -14.40 1.99
CA ILE A 53 -7.64 -15.79 1.73
C ILE A 53 -6.56 -16.51 0.91
N LEU A 54 -5.88 -15.77 0.05
CA LEU A 54 -4.87 -16.27 -0.89
C LEU A 54 -3.47 -16.25 -0.26
N SER A 55 -3.31 -16.70 0.99
CA SER A 55 -2.08 -16.50 1.76
C SER A 55 -0.80 -16.90 1.02
N PHE A 56 -0.81 -17.98 0.25
CA PHE A 56 0.36 -18.45 -0.49
C PHE A 56 0.57 -17.71 -1.84
N TYR A 57 -0.52 -17.44 -2.59
CA TYR A 57 -0.42 -16.78 -3.90
C TYR A 57 -0.50 -15.26 -3.82
N TYR A 58 -0.82 -14.72 -2.67
CA TYR A 58 -1.03 -13.28 -2.50
C TYR A 58 0.19 -12.42 -2.89
N PRO A 59 1.44 -12.76 -2.50
CA PRO A 59 2.61 -12.02 -2.94
C PRO A 59 2.77 -12.01 -4.46
N LEU A 60 2.48 -13.13 -5.11
CA LEU A 60 2.55 -13.24 -6.57
C LEU A 60 1.52 -12.34 -7.25
N VAL A 61 0.29 -12.32 -6.73
CA VAL A 61 -0.77 -11.44 -7.24
C VAL A 61 -0.37 -9.97 -7.08
N LEU A 62 0.19 -9.58 -5.92
CA LEU A 62 0.67 -8.21 -5.70
C LEU A 62 1.80 -7.83 -6.66
N PHE A 63 2.72 -8.76 -6.91
CA PHE A 63 3.79 -8.55 -7.87
C PHE A 63 3.25 -8.32 -9.28
N VAL A 64 2.29 -9.14 -9.73
CA VAL A 64 1.62 -8.96 -11.03
C VAL A 64 0.91 -7.61 -11.13
N TRP A 65 0.21 -7.16 -10.07
CA TRP A 65 -0.39 -5.82 -10.04
C TRP A 65 0.65 -4.70 -10.11
N GLY A 66 1.81 -4.91 -9.47
CA GLY A 66 2.92 -3.96 -9.58
C GLY A 66 3.49 -3.89 -11.00
N LEU A 67 3.66 -5.03 -11.68
CA LEU A 67 4.07 -5.06 -13.08
C LEU A 67 3.07 -4.33 -13.99
N TYR A 68 1.78 -4.54 -13.75
CA TYR A 68 0.72 -3.83 -14.47
C TYR A 68 0.80 -2.31 -14.26
N ALA A 69 1.07 -1.87 -13.03
CA ALA A 69 1.27 -0.46 -12.70
C ALA A 69 2.49 0.13 -13.44
N ASP A 70 3.60 -0.60 -13.49
CA ASP A 70 4.82 -0.16 -14.19
C ASP A 70 4.57 0.08 -15.67
N VAL A 71 3.81 -0.83 -16.31
CA VAL A 71 3.43 -0.68 -17.73
C VAL A 71 2.54 0.55 -17.95
N LEU A 72 1.58 0.80 -17.06
CA LEU A 72 0.65 1.93 -17.19
C LEU A 72 1.33 3.29 -16.96
N ILE A 73 2.24 3.36 -16.00
CA ILE A 73 2.86 4.61 -15.54
C ILE A 73 4.15 4.91 -16.31
N GLY A 74 4.77 3.86 -16.88
CA GLY A 74 6.06 3.97 -17.57
C GLY A 74 7.26 3.89 -16.60
N TYR A 75 7.11 3.20 -15.48
CA TYR A 75 8.23 2.93 -14.58
C TYR A 75 9.08 1.74 -15.08
N PRO A 76 10.32 1.61 -14.57
CA PRO A 76 11.12 0.42 -14.84
C PRO A 76 10.36 -0.84 -14.42
N PHE A 77 10.36 -1.84 -15.30
CA PHE A 77 9.60 -3.06 -15.10
C PHE A 77 10.01 -3.80 -13.81
N GLY A 78 9.06 -4.07 -12.93
CA GLY A 78 9.25 -4.69 -11.63
C GLY A 78 9.41 -3.72 -10.47
N TYR A 79 9.58 -2.41 -10.72
CA TYR A 79 9.79 -1.41 -9.66
C TYR A 79 8.62 -1.36 -8.66
N THR A 80 7.41 -1.16 -9.14
CA THR A 80 6.21 -1.12 -8.29
C THR A 80 5.90 -2.49 -7.67
N GLY A 81 6.18 -3.57 -8.41
CA GLY A 81 6.04 -4.93 -7.88
C GLY A 81 6.91 -5.18 -6.66
N VAL A 82 8.16 -4.72 -6.68
CA VAL A 82 9.07 -4.81 -5.53
C VAL A 82 8.57 -3.96 -4.35
N ILE A 83 8.04 -2.76 -4.60
CA ILE A 83 7.46 -1.91 -3.55
C ILE A 83 6.26 -2.61 -2.88
N PHE A 84 5.36 -3.19 -3.65
CA PHE A 84 4.20 -3.90 -3.10
C PHE A 84 4.61 -5.12 -2.27
N LEU A 85 5.59 -5.90 -2.74
CA LEU A 85 6.16 -7.02 -1.98
C LEU A 85 6.84 -6.55 -0.70
N PHE A 86 7.57 -5.44 -0.74
CA PHE A 86 8.21 -4.87 0.43
C PHE A 86 7.19 -4.51 1.52
N PHE A 87 6.10 -3.81 1.18
CA PHE A 87 5.04 -3.50 2.14
C PHE A 87 4.28 -4.73 2.62
N TYR A 88 4.12 -5.73 1.77
CA TYR A 88 3.58 -7.03 2.19
C TYR A 88 4.48 -7.72 3.22
N LEU A 89 5.79 -7.76 3.00
CA LEU A 89 6.75 -8.35 3.94
C LEU A 89 6.79 -7.56 5.26
N LEU A 90 6.76 -6.23 5.21
CA LEU A 90 6.65 -5.39 6.41
C LEU A 90 5.38 -5.68 7.20
N LYS A 91 4.27 -5.92 6.53
CA LYS A 91 3.02 -6.33 7.15
C LYS A 91 3.17 -7.67 7.87
N GLU A 92 3.73 -8.69 7.19
CA GLU A 92 3.96 -10.00 7.80
C GLU A 92 4.91 -9.91 9.00
N LEU A 93 5.96 -9.10 8.89
CA LEU A 93 6.87 -8.80 9.99
C LEU A 93 6.12 -8.12 11.14
N SER A 94 5.29 -7.14 10.85
CA SER A 94 4.45 -6.47 11.84
C SER A 94 3.55 -7.46 12.57
N ASN A 95 2.91 -8.37 11.86
CA ASN A 95 2.02 -9.37 12.44
C ASN A 95 2.76 -10.39 13.34
N SER A 96 4.06 -10.63 13.10
CA SER A 96 4.85 -11.54 13.95
C SER A 96 5.26 -10.92 15.28
N PHE A 97 5.33 -9.59 15.36
CA PHE A 97 5.74 -8.87 16.57
C PHE A 97 4.59 -8.26 17.36
N THR A 98 3.40 -8.17 16.78
CA THR A 98 2.30 -7.43 17.38
C THR A 98 0.99 -8.16 17.24
N ASP A 99 0.17 -8.11 18.31
CA ASP A 99 -1.25 -8.41 18.19
C ASP A 99 -1.91 -7.40 17.22
N LEU A 100 -2.92 -7.87 16.50
CA LEU A 100 -3.65 -7.07 15.50
C LEU A 100 -4.20 -5.75 16.03
N GLU A 101 -4.38 -5.66 17.36
CA GLU A 101 -4.95 -4.51 18.06
C GLU A 101 -3.94 -3.36 18.29
N ASN A 102 -2.63 -3.61 18.16
CA ASN A 102 -1.62 -2.59 18.46
C ASN A 102 -1.33 -1.69 17.25
N ILE A 103 -2.30 -0.84 16.90
CA ILE A 103 -2.20 0.11 15.78
C ILE A 103 -0.97 1.04 15.91
N LYS A 104 -0.58 1.40 17.15
CA LYS A 104 0.57 2.30 17.36
C LYS A 104 1.88 1.66 16.91
N LEU A 105 2.12 0.39 17.26
CA LEU A 105 3.34 -0.30 16.88
C LEU A 105 3.39 -0.55 15.37
N ARG A 106 2.25 -0.87 14.75
CA ARG A 106 2.12 -0.96 13.29
C ARG A 106 2.45 0.37 12.62
N PHE A 107 2.02 1.48 13.19
CA PHE A 107 2.35 2.81 12.68
C PHE A 107 3.86 3.07 12.69
N TYR A 108 4.57 2.70 13.76
CA TYR A 108 6.04 2.84 13.80
C TYR A 108 6.75 1.98 12.73
N ILE A 109 6.31 0.73 12.54
CA ILE A 109 6.86 -0.14 11.50
C ILE A 109 6.59 0.47 10.11
N TYR A 110 5.41 1.03 9.89
CA TYR A 110 5.06 1.71 8.65
C TYR A 110 5.95 2.94 8.39
N ILE A 111 6.22 3.76 9.41
CA ILE A 111 7.16 4.89 9.33
C ILE A 111 8.55 4.42 8.87
N ILE A 112 9.07 3.37 9.49
CA ILE A 112 10.37 2.80 9.12
C ILE A 112 10.35 2.35 7.64
N GLY A 113 9.29 1.68 7.23
CA GLY A 113 9.10 1.26 5.84
C GLY A 113 9.08 2.43 4.86
N LEU A 114 8.37 3.51 5.19
CA LEU A 114 8.34 4.73 4.37
C LEU A 114 9.72 5.41 4.29
N LEU A 115 10.48 5.44 5.39
CA LEU A 115 11.84 6.01 5.40
C LEU A 115 12.78 5.21 4.50
N ILE A 116 12.72 3.87 4.55
CA ILE A 116 13.50 3.00 3.66
C ILE A 116 13.11 3.24 2.21
N LEU A 117 11.81 3.30 1.91
CA LEU A 117 11.34 3.54 0.55
C LEU A 117 11.78 4.91 0.03
N LEU A 118 11.69 5.96 0.86
CA LEU A 118 12.15 7.30 0.53
C LEU A 118 13.65 7.30 0.16
N LEU A 119 14.46 6.59 0.93
CA LEU A 119 15.89 6.47 0.67
C LEU A 119 16.15 5.75 -0.66
N VAL A 120 15.44 4.64 -0.91
CA VAL A 120 15.56 3.88 -2.16
C VAL A 120 15.10 4.72 -3.35
N GLU A 121 13.96 5.43 -3.26
CA GLU A 121 13.45 6.31 -4.31
C GLU A 121 14.46 7.43 -4.61
N TYR A 122 14.99 8.08 -3.58
CA TYR A 122 15.99 9.13 -3.72
C TYR A 122 17.25 8.64 -4.43
N LEU A 123 17.80 7.50 -3.99
CA LEU A 123 18.97 6.88 -4.62
C LEU A 123 18.69 6.49 -6.07
N THR A 124 17.55 5.88 -6.35
CA THR A 124 17.17 5.48 -7.69
C THR A 124 17.11 6.68 -8.63
N ILE A 125 16.48 7.77 -8.22
CA ILE A 125 16.35 8.97 -9.04
C ILE A 125 17.73 9.65 -9.24
N MET A 126 18.55 9.71 -8.20
CA MET A 126 19.88 10.28 -8.29
C MET A 126 20.77 9.50 -9.26
N PHE A 127 20.76 8.16 -9.19
CA PHE A 127 21.65 7.32 -10.02
C PHE A 127 21.16 7.16 -11.46
N PHE A 128 19.85 7.01 -11.68
CA PHE A 128 19.32 6.70 -13.01
C PHE A 128 18.91 7.93 -13.81
N TYR A 129 18.46 8.97 -13.15
CA TYR A 129 17.93 10.16 -13.83
C TYR A 129 18.80 11.42 -13.68
N GLY A 130 19.77 11.41 -12.78
CA GLY A 130 20.66 12.54 -12.54
C GLY A 130 19.95 13.83 -12.10
N VAL A 131 18.69 13.71 -11.66
CA VAL A 131 17.84 14.85 -11.29
C VAL A 131 17.77 14.98 -9.77
N THR A 132 17.92 16.19 -9.28
CA THR A 132 17.66 16.50 -7.86
C THR A 132 16.17 16.72 -7.66
N LEU A 133 15.53 15.85 -6.88
CA LEU A 133 14.13 16.04 -6.51
C LEU A 133 13.98 17.23 -5.56
N SER A 134 12.87 17.95 -5.71
CA SER A 134 12.47 18.95 -4.71
C SER A 134 12.18 18.25 -3.37
N ILE A 135 13.01 18.48 -2.39
CA ILE A 135 12.86 17.92 -1.02
C ILE A 135 11.49 18.24 -0.44
N ILE A 136 10.94 19.42 -0.76
CA ILE A 136 9.61 19.84 -0.29
C ILE A 136 8.52 18.92 -0.82
N ASN A 137 8.54 18.57 -2.11
CA ASN A 137 7.54 17.70 -2.73
C ASN A 137 7.59 16.29 -2.14
N ILE A 138 8.80 15.77 -1.93
CA ILE A 138 9.00 14.47 -1.28
C ILE A 138 8.41 14.51 0.13
N PHE A 139 8.75 15.53 0.91
CA PHE A 139 8.28 15.67 2.29
C PHE A 139 6.74 15.72 2.36
N ILE A 140 6.09 16.49 1.51
CA ILE A 140 4.63 16.57 1.46
C ILE A 140 4.01 15.22 1.09
N LYS A 141 4.53 14.53 0.07
CA LYS A 141 4.08 13.21 -0.38
C LYS A 141 4.08 12.19 0.77
N TYR A 142 5.19 12.07 1.49
CA TYR A 142 5.33 11.10 2.57
C TYR A 142 4.56 11.50 3.83
N SER A 143 4.46 12.80 4.14
CA SER A 143 3.65 13.29 5.26
C SER A 143 2.17 13.01 5.07
N LEU A 144 1.65 13.14 3.85
CA LEU A 144 0.28 12.75 3.53
C LEU A 144 0.00 11.28 3.82
N MET A 145 0.95 10.38 3.53
CA MET A 145 0.80 8.95 3.83
C MET A 145 0.73 8.67 5.33
N LEU A 146 1.50 9.40 6.14
CA LEU A 146 1.44 9.29 7.60
C LEU A 146 0.09 9.76 8.15
N ILE A 147 -0.46 10.84 7.62
CA ILE A 147 -1.77 11.35 8.02
C ILE A 147 -2.89 10.36 7.64
N LEU A 148 -2.80 9.76 6.46
CA LEU A 148 -3.81 8.79 5.97
C LEU A 148 -3.76 7.45 6.70
N PHE A 149 -2.66 7.12 7.38
CA PHE A 149 -2.50 5.83 8.05
C PHE A 149 -3.63 5.55 9.07
N TYR A 150 -3.85 6.47 10.01
CA TYR A 150 -4.83 6.26 11.08
C TYR A 150 -6.28 6.14 10.60
N PRO A 151 -6.80 7.02 9.72
CA PRO A 151 -8.15 6.85 9.18
C PRO A 151 -8.34 5.52 8.47
N VAL A 152 -7.37 5.12 7.63
CA VAL A 152 -7.44 3.89 6.87
C VAL A 152 -7.34 2.68 7.78
N ALA A 153 -6.38 2.67 8.73
CA ALA A 153 -6.23 1.57 9.69
C ALA A 153 -7.49 1.36 10.53
N ASN A 154 -8.10 2.43 11.02
CA ASN A 154 -9.34 2.34 11.80
C ASN A 154 -10.49 1.73 10.98
N ILE A 155 -10.65 2.12 9.72
CA ILE A 155 -11.69 1.54 8.85
C ILE A 155 -11.48 0.03 8.71
N PHE A 156 -10.24 -0.43 8.46
CA PHE A 156 -9.95 -1.86 8.29
C PHE A 156 -10.08 -2.64 9.58
N VAL A 157 -9.64 -2.11 10.72
CA VAL A 157 -9.83 -2.75 12.04
C VAL A 157 -11.32 -2.89 12.35
N TYR A 158 -12.13 -1.86 12.11
CA TYR A 158 -13.58 -1.95 12.27
C TYR A 158 -14.18 -3.03 11.37
N MET A 159 -13.76 -3.12 10.12
CA MET A 159 -14.24 -4.14 9.18
C MET A 159 -13.87 -5.56 9.62
N ASP A 160 -12.70 -5.77 10.23
CA ASP A 160 -12.23 -7.07 10.68
C ASP A 160 -12.90 -7.52 11.99
N ILE A 161 -13.04 -6.63 12.98
CA ILE A 161 -13.71 -6.93 14.26
C ILE A 161 -15.18 -7.29 14.05
N TYR A 162 -15.87 -6.65 13.12
CA TYR A 162 -17.27 -6.97 12.81
C TYR A 162 -17.46 -8.33 12.12
N ASN A 163 -16.39 -8.95 11.62
CA ASN A 163 -16.42 -10.21 10.89
C ASN A 163 -16.08 -11.44 11.76
N GLU A 164 -15.60 -11.24 12.98
CA GLU A 164 -15.25 -12.33 13.92
C GLU A 164 -16.37 -12.61 14.94
N LYS A 165 -17.45 -11.79 14.95
CA LYS A 165 -18.67 -12.00 15.71
C LYS A 165 -19.80 -12.54 14.82
#